data_fca832ab0112ef4e98897f7de601d07c
#
_entry.id   fca832ab0112ef4e98897f7de601d07c
#
_cell.length_a   1.000
_cell.length_b   1.000
_cell.length_c   1.000
_cell.angle_alpha   90.00
_cell.angle_beta   90.00
_cell.angle_gamma   90.00
#
_symmetry.space_group_name_H-M   'P 1'
#
loop_
_entity.id
_entity.type
_entity.pdbx_description
1 polymer ?
#
loop_
_entity_poly.entity_id
_entity_poly.type
_entity_poly.pdbx_seq_one_letter_code
_entity_poly.pdbx_strand_id
1 'polypeptide(L)'
;HLQRRRQRQMCIRDRVYNPRFKSNLKFPTFPNWPKDQEHIAEYVALFPNVMLGIHKDHFYAYWLEPVNNEYTKEHMEIFYVGNEAANSKKFKSLRKQNFELWKGVQSEDLNIIEGMQDGRKSPSYNGGNFSPVMDNPTHHFHKWVANNIMK
;
A
#
# COMPACT_ATOMS: atom_id res chain seq x y z
N HIS A 1 5.04 16.55 5.12
CA HIS A 1 6.17 16.20 4.26
C HIS A 1 5.79 15.01 3.38
N LEU A 2 5.67 15.24 2.08
CA LEU A 2 5.45 14.19 1.08
C LEU A 2 6.81 13.57 0.76
N GLN A 3 7.01 12.31 1.11
CA GLN A 3 8.19 11.59 0.68
C GLN A 3 7.78 10.64 -0.45
N ARG A 4 8.12 11.00 -1.68
CA ARG A 4 7.90 10.15 -2.85
C ARG A 4 9.02 9.11 -2.94
N ARG A 5 8.66 7.84 -3.06
CA ARG A 5 9.57 6.78 -3.40
C ARG A 5 9.06 6.00 -4.60
N ARG A 6 9.91 5.88 -5.60
CA ARG A 6 9.77 4.83 -6.60
C ARG A 6 10.32 3.56 -5.98
N GLN A 7 9.45 2.76 -5.39
CA GLN A 7 9.82 1.42 -4.98
C GLN A 7 9.61 0.49 -6.16
N ARG A 8 10.69 -0.14 -6.66
CA ARG A 8 10.55 -1.41 -7.35
C ARG A 8 9.94 -2.36 -6.33
N GLN A 9 8.80 -2.90 -6.67
CA GLN A 9 8.02 -3.77 -5.80
C GLN A 9 8.86 -5.01 -5.44
N MET A 10 9.42 -5.06 -4.24
CA MET A 10 10.22 -6.19 -3.80
C MET A 10 9.41 -7.31 -3.16
N CYS A 11 8.18 -7.06 -2.76
CA CYS A 11 7.29 -8.09 -2.20
C CYS A 11 6.72 -9.03 -3.25
N ILE A 12 6.75 -8.65 -4.53
CA ILE A 12 6.36 -9.53 -5.63
C ILE A 12 7.56 -9.60 -6.57
N ARG A 13 8.44 -10.57 -6.36
CA ARG A 13 9.56 -10.86 -7.26
C ARG A 13 9.06 -10.80 -8.70
N ASP A 14 9.54 -9.83 -9.47
CA ASP A 14 9.41 -9.72 -10.93
C ASP A 14 7.99 -9.70 -11.49
N ARG A 15 6.97 -9.51 -10.67
CA ARG A 15 5.61 -9.31 -11.20
C ARG A 15 5.39 -7.82 -11.47
N VAL A 16 5.59 -7.49 -12.71
CA VAL A 16 4.97 -6.35 -13.34
C VAL A 16 3.48 -6.34 -12.95
N TYR A 17 2.94 -5.21 -12.50
CA TYR A 17 1.49 -5.08 -12.28
C TYR A 17 0.78 -5.38 -13.61
N ASN A 18 0.36 -6.61 -13.77
CA ASN A 18 -0.38 -7.09 -14.94
C ASN A 18 -1.45 -8.06 -14.46
N PRO A 19 -2.47 -7.54 -13.77
CA PRO A 19 -3.54 -8.37 -13.26
C PRO A 19 -4.31 -9.01 -14.42
N ARG A 20 -4.41 -10.34 -14.40
CA ARG A 20 -5.22 -11.08 -15.35
C ARG A 20 -6.67 -11.11 -14.89
N PHE A 21 -7.40 -10.05 -15.13
CA PHE A 21 -8.82 -10.03 -14.89
C PHE A 21 -9.56 -10.88 -15.92
N LYS A 22 -10.60 -11.61 -15.48
CA LYS A 22 -11.51 -12.33 -16.34
C LYS A 22 -12.49 -11.36 -17.03
N SER A 23 -11.95 -10.43 -17.83
CA SER A 23 -12.71 -9.40 -18.51
C SER A 23 -11.92 -8.87 -19.70
N ASN A 24 -12.61 -8.61 -20.80
CA ASN A 24 -12.03 -7.86 -21.93
C ASN A 24 -12.06 -6.34 -21.67
N LEU A 25 -12.75 -5.90 -20.62
CA LEU A 25 -12.82 -4.52 -20.21
C LEU A 25 -11.54 -4.16 -19.44
N LYS A 26 -11.01 -2.96 -19.71
CA LYS A 26 -9.88 -2.39 -19.00
C LYS A 26 -10.30 -1.09 -18.33
N PHE A 27 -9.72 -0.78 -17.17
CA PHE A 27 -9.89 0.54 -16.58
C PHE A 27 -9.21 1.60 -17.44
N PRO A 28 -9.77 2.82 -17.51
CA PRO A 28 -9.09 3.97 -18.08
C PRO A 28 -7.80 4.28 -17.30
N THR A 29 -6.79 4.75 -18.01
CA THR A 29 -5.52 5.19 -17.39
C THR A 29 -5.56 6.68 -17.05
N PHE A 30 -4.73 7.10 -16.11
CA PHE A 30 -4.51 8.53 -15.85
C PHE A 30 -4.02 9.23 -17.12
N PRO A 31 -4.56 10.39 -17.50
CA PRO A 31 -4.27 11.02 -18.80
C PRO A 31 -2.79 11.29 -19.06
N ASN A 32 -2.04 11.61 -18.02
CA ASN A 32 -0.62 11.96 -18.10
C ASN A 32 0.29 10.87 -17.54
N TRP A 33 -0.17 9.64 -17.46
CA TRP A 33 0.68 8.53 -17.01
C TRP A 33 1.80 8.28 -18.04
N PRO A 34 3.08 8.25 -17.61
CA PRO A 34 4.20 8.05 -18.54
C PRO A 34 4.12 6.68 -19.22
N LYS A 35 4.25 6.65 -20.55
CA LYS A 35 4.13 5.42 -21.33
C LYS A 35 5.22 4.39 -21.03
N ASP A 36 6.40 4.87 -20.67
CA ASP A 36 7.54 4.03 -20.27
C ASP A 36 7.43 3.49 -18.85
N GLN A 37 6.39 3.89 -18.10
CA GLN A 37 6.16 3.53 -16.71
C GLN A 37 4.83 2.79 -16.48
N GLU A 38 4.29 2.16 -17.50
CA GLU A 38 3.01 1.44 -17.39
C GLU A 38 2.97 0.36 -16.31
N HIS A 39 4.13 -0.14 -15.92
CA HIS A 39 4.29 -1.22 -14.96
C HIS A 39 4.81 -0.76 -13.59
N ILE A 40 4.96 0.54 -13.43
CA ILE A 40 5.46 1.13 -12.19
C ILE A 40 4.28 1.55 -11.32
N ALA A 41 4.39 1.29 -10.02
CA ALA A 41 3.53 1.84 -9.00
C ALA A 41 4.33 2.84 -8.14
N GLU A 42 3.68 3.91 -7.72
CA GLU A 42 4.23 4.82 -6.71
C GLU A 42 3.55 4.54 -5.36
N TYR A 43 4.39 4.37 -4.32
CA TYR A 43 3.91 4.21 -2.96
C TYR A 43 4.29 5.44 -2.14
N VAL A 44 3.29 6.04 -1.49
CA VAL A 44 3.43 7.28 -0.74
C VAL A 44 2.92 7.07 0.67
N ALA A 45 3.77 7.35 1.66
CA ALA A 45 3.34 7.41 3.06
C ALA A 45 3.06 8.85 3.46
N LEU A 46 1.85 9.10 3.91
CA LEU A 46 1.41 10.36 4.50
C LEU A 46 1.30 10.15 6.01
N PHE A 47 2.28 10.67 6.74
CA PHE A 47 2.30 10.50 8.19
C PHE A 47 1.14 11.25 8.87
N PRO A 48 0.55 10.66 9.90
CA PRO A 48 1.03 9.49 10.64
C PRO A 48 0.57 8.12 10.10
N ASN A 49 -0.53 8.02 9.37
CA ASN A 49 -1.28 6.78 9.26
C ASN A 49 -1.95 6.53 7.90
N VAL A 50 -1.59 7.26 6.87
CA VAL A 50 -2.15 7.06 5.52
C VAL A 50 -1.06 6.59 4.55
N MET A 51 -1.39 5.58 3.76
CA MET A 51 -0.53 5.06 2.71
C MET A 51 -1.32 5.01 1.39
N LEU A 52 -0.68 5.44 0.32
CA LEU A 52 -1.24 5.41 -1.03
C LEU A 52 -0.43 4.48 -1.91
N GLY A 53 -1.13 3.65 -2.68
CA GLY A 53 -0.54 2.90 -3.78
C GLY A 53 -1.15 3.39 -5.09
N ILE A 54 -0.34 4.06 -5.92
CA ILE A 54 -0.79 4.74 -7.14
C ILE A 54 -0.34 3.91 -8.34
N HIS A 55 -1.30 3.45 -9.11
CA HIS A 55 -1.14 2.67 -10.34
C HIS A 55 -1.65 3.46 -11.53
N LYS A 56 -1.36 3.01 -12.74
CA LYS A 56 -1.73 3.71 -13.98
C LYS A 56 -3.23 3.94 -14.15
N ASP A 57 -4.07 3.10 -13.57
CA ASP A 57 -5.51 3.03 -13.82
C ASP A 57 -6.38 3.15 -12.55
N HIS A 58 -5.75 3.14 -11.40
CA HIS A 58 -6.40 3.36 -10.11
C HIS A 58 -5.38 3.76 -9.05
N PHE A 59 -5.84 4.21 -7.90
CA PHE A 59 -5.05 4.23 -6.70
C PHE A 59 -5.88 3.69 -5.54
N TYR A 60 -5.21 3.13 -4.56
CA TYR A 60 -5.83 2.81 -3.29
C TYR A 60 -5.26 3.67 -2.18
N ALA A 61 -6.11 3.98 -1.22
CA ALA A 61 -5.73 4.61 0.03
C ALA A 61 -5.93 3.63 1.17
N TYR A 62 -4.89 3.45 1.96
CA TYR A 62 -4.95 2.78 3.25
C TYR A 62 -4.86 3.80 4.35
N TRP A 63 -5.74 3.69 5.34
CA TRP A 63 -5.52 4.41 6.58
C TRP A 63 -5.66 3.48 7.77
N LEU A 64 -4.81 3.71 8.75
CA LEU A 64 -4.70 2.95 9.96
C LEU A 64 -5.43 3.69 11.08
N GLU A 65 -6.41 3.02 11.67
CA GLU A 65 -7.14 3.51 12.84
C GLU A 65 -6.62 2.77 14.08
N PRO A 66 -5.77 3.39 14.92
CA PRO A 66 -5.30 2.76 16.12
C PRO A 66 -6.45 2.66 17.13
N VAL A 67 -6.74 1.44 17.59
CA VAL A 67 -7.78 1.19 18.59
C VAL A 67 -7.17 1.16 19.99
N ASN A 68 -6.03 0.50 20.11
CA ASN A 68 -5.21 0.46 21.32
C ASN A 68 -3.76 0.08 20.94
N ASN A 69 -2.90 -0.16 21.93
CA ASN A 69 -1.49 -0.49 21.69
C ASN A 69 -1.24 -1.89 21.08
N GLU A 70 -2.26 -2.72 20.98
CA GLU A 70 -2.17 -4.06 20.39
C GLU A 70 -3.04 -4.25 19.14
N TYR A 71 -3.99 -3.36 18.92
CA TYR A 71 -4.96 -3.53 17.85
C TYR A 71 -5.14 -2.26 17.03
N THR A 72 -5.00 -2.42 15.71
CA THR A 72 -5.20 -1.38 14.70
C THR A 72 -6.19 -1.89 13.65
N LYS A 73 -7.16 -1.08 13.28
CA LYS A 73 -8.01 -1.36 12.13
C LYS A 73 -7.38 -0.80 10.87
N GLU A 74 -7.43 -1.58 9.82
CA GLU A 74 -7.02 -1.16 8.48
C GLU A 74 -8.26 -0.88 7.64
N HIS A 75 -8.27 0.28 7.01
CA HIS A 75 -9.30 0.66 6.05
C HIS A 75 -8.68 0.81 4.67
N MET A 76 -9.35 0.31 3.65
CA MET A 76 -8.91 0.45 2.26
C MET A 76 -10.03 0.98 1.39
N GLU A 77 -9.73 2.01 0.61
CA GLU A 77 -10.57 2.46 -0.49
C GLU A 77 -9.78 2.46 -1.81
N ILE A 78 -10.48 2.12 -2.90
CA ILE A 78 -9.90 2.11 -4.25
C ILE A 78 -10.63 3.11 -5.11
N PHE A 79 -9.86 3.98 -5.74
CA PHE A 79 -10.34 5.06 -6.59
C PHE A 79 -9.95 4.79 -8.06
N TYR A 80 -10.89 4.95 -8.97
CA TYR A 80 -10.72 4.66 -10.39
C TYR A 80 -10.77 5.93 -11.23
N VAL A 81 -10.08 5.90 -12.37
CA VAL A 81 -10.04 7.02 -13.30
C VAL A 81 -11.38 7.17 -14.02
N GLY A 82 -12.01 8.32 -13.84
CA GLY A 82 -13.27 8.69 -14.51
C GLY A 82 -14.53 8.11 -13.87
N ASN A 83 -15.62 8.85 -13.98
CA ASN A 83 -16.90 8.53 -13.34
C ASN A 83 -17.50 7.20 -13.83
N GLU A 84 -17.34 6.86 -15.11
CA GLU A 84 -17.86 5.60 -15.65
C GLU A 84 -17.17 4.39 -14.99
N ALA A 85 -15.84 4.39 -14.90
CA ALA A 85 -15.09 3.31 -14.26
C ALA A 85 -15.39 3.23 -12.77
N ALA A 86 -15.55 4.36 -12.10
CA ALA A 86 -15.82 4.42 -10.67
C ALA A 86 -17.24 3.94 -10.31
N ASN A 87 -18.27 4.31 -11.10
CA ASN A 87 -19.66 4.21 -10.63
C ASN A 87 -20.58 3.34 -11.51
N SER A 88 -20.25 3.09 -12.79
CA SER A 88 -21.18 2.37 -13.67
C SER A 88 -21.33 0.89 -13.35
N LYS A 89 -22.49 0.33 -13.71
CA LYS A 89 -22.74 -1.11 -13.61
C LYS A 89 -21.82 -1.91 -14.53
N LYS A 90 -21.43 -1.34 -15.68
CA LYS A 90 -20.50 -1.94 -16.65
C LYS A 90 -19.19 -2.38 -16.03
N PHE A 91 -18.61 -1.59 -15.14
CA PHE A 91 -17.34 -1.85 -14.49
C PHE A 91 -17.45 -2.59 -13.14
N LYS A 92 -18.66 -2.89 -12.66
CA LYS A 92 -18.87 -3.49 -11.33
C LYS A 92 -18.07 -4.79 -11.13
N SER A 93 -18.08 -5.68 -12.12
CA SER A 93 -17.36 -6.96 -12.02
C SER A 93 -15.84 -6.75 -12.00
N LEU A 94 -15.33 -5.81 -12.80
CA LEU A 94 -13.91 -5.51 -12.87
C LEU A 94 -13.42 -4.87 -11.55
N ARG A 95 -14.18 -3.93 -11.00
CA ARG A 95 -13.89 -3.36 -9.67
C ARG A 95 -13.85 -4.43 -8.57
N LYS A 96 -14.80 -5.38 -8.60
CA LYS A 96 -14.80 -6.48 -7.64
C LYS A 96 -13.53 -7.33 -7.75
N GLN A 97 -13.13 -7.69 -8.97
CA GLN A 97 -11.90 -8.47 -9.19
C GLN A 97 -10.65 -7.71 -8.73
N ASN A 98 -10.58 -6.40 -8.99
CA ASN A 98 -9.47 -5.58 -8.52
C ASN A 98 -9.43 -5.45 -6.99
N PHE A 99 -10.59 -5.30 -6.35
CA PHE A 99 -10.69 -5.29 -4.89
C PHE A 99 -10.22 -6.61 -4.27
N GLU A 100 -10.67 -7.75 -4.79
CA GLU A 100 -10.25 -9.08 -4.31
C GLU A 100 -8.74 -9.31 -4.50
N LEU A 101 -8.17 -8.78 -5.60
CA LEU A 101 -6.73 -8.82 -5.81
C LEU A 101 -5.98 -8.11 -4.66
N TRP A 102 -6.35 -6.86 -4.39
CA TRP A 102 -5.69 -6.06 -3.34
C TRP A 102 -5.94 -6.62 -1.95
N LYS A 103 -7.15 -7.07 -1.68
CA LYS A 103 -7.47 -7.77 -0.44
C LYS A 103 -6.59 -9.01 -0.23
N GLY A 104 -6.35 -9.79 -1.31
CA GLY A 104 -5.45 -10.94 -1.27
C GLY A 104 -4.02 -10.54 -0.93
N VAL A 105 -3.49 -9.53 -1.61
CA VAL A 105 -2.13 -9.00 -1.36
C VAL A 105 -1.95 -8.57 0.09
N GLN A 106 -2.93 -7.85 0.66
CA GLN A 106 -2.85 -7.41 2.06
C GLN A 106 -2.95 -8.57 3.05
N SER A 107 -3.81 -9.55 2.73
CA SER A 107 -3.98 -10.72 3.61
C SER A 107 -2.72 -11.58 3.73
N GLU A 108 -1.83 -11.54 2.73
CA GLU A 108 -0.55 -12.25 2.77
C GLU A 108 0.38 -11.70 3.88
N ASP A 109 0.30 -10.41 4.18
CA ASP A 109 1.17 -9.74 5.13
C ASP A 109 0.67 -9.82 6.59
N LEU A 110 -0.62 -10.08 6.82
CA LEU A 110 -1.23 -10.03 8.14
C LEU A 110 -0.53 -10.96 9.15
N ASN A 111 -0.32 -12.22 8.77
CA ASN A 111 0.33 -13.19 9.67
C ASN A 111 1.76 -12.76 10.05
N ILE A 112 2.47 -12.10 9.13
CA ILE A 112 3.83 -11.61 9.36
C ILE A 112 3.80 -10.43 10.32
N ILE A 113 2.87 -9.51 10.13
CA ILE A 113 2.69 -8.31 10.99
C ILE A 113 2.34 -8.74 12.42
N GLU A 114 1.38 -9.66 12.57
CA GLU A 114 1.00 -10.21 13.88
C GLU A 114 2.16 -10.95 14.55
N GLY A 115 2.88 -11.80 13.80
CA GLY A 115 4.08 -12.48 14.31
C GLY A 115 5.19 -11.53 14.71
N MET A 116 5.38 -10.42 13.99
CA MET A 116 6.33 -9.38 14.37
C MET A 116 5.91 -8.68 15.67
N GLN A 117 4.63 -8.43 15.87
CA GLN A 117 4.11 -7.83 17.10
C GLN A 117 4.34 -8.76 18.30
N ASP A 118 4.09 -10.05 18.14
CA ASP A 118 4.36 -11.04 19.19
C ASP A 118 5.86 -11.18 19.47
N GLY A 119 6.68 -11.17 18.43
CA GLY A 119 8.13 -11.21 18.58
C GLY A 119 8.69 -10.03 19.41
N ARG A 120 8.08 -8.87 19.32
CA ARG A 120 8.45 -7.69 20.13
C ARG A 120 8.18 -7.86 21.63
N LYS A 121 7.28 -8.77 22.01
CA LYS A 121 6.99 -9.11 23.41
C LYS A 121 8.03 -10.06 24.01
N SER A 122 8.93 -10.62 23.21
CA SER A 122 9.97 -11.54 23.66
C SER A 122 10.97 -10.84 24.59
N PRO A 123 11.34 -11.46 25.71
CA PRO A 123 12.41 -10.94 26.58
C PRO A 123 13.77 -10.77 25.89
N SER A 124 13.99 -11.52 24.81
CA SER A 124 15.22 -11.45 24.01
C SER A 124 15.16 -10.38 22.90
N TYR A 125 14.03 -9.66 22.76
CA TYR A 125 13.93 -8.61 21.76
C TYR A 125 14.71 -7.38 22.20
N ASN A 126 15.74 -7.05 21.46
CA ASN A 126 16.64 -5.91 21.74
C ASN A 126 16.50 -4.79 20.71
N GLY A 127 15.40 -4.74 19.97
CA GLY A 127 15.21 -3.86 18.83
C GLY A 127 15.66 -4.52 17.52
N GLY A 128 15.74 -3.74 16.47
CA GLY A 128 16.17 -4.17 15.14
C GLY A 128 17.05 -3.13 14.48
N ASN A 129 17.81 -3.56 13.48
CA ASN A 129 18.61 -2.67 12.66
C ASN A 129 17.86 -2.30 11.38
N PHE A 130 17.94 -1.04 10.99
CA PHE A 130 17.43 -0.60 9.70
C PHE A 130 18.39 -1.02 8.58
N SER A 131 17.82 -1.58 7.52
CA SER A 131 18.57 -1.79 6.28
C SER A 131 18.88 -0.42 5.64
N PRO A 132 20.15 -0.14 5.32
CA PRO A 132 20.52 1.15 4.73
C PRO A 132 19.94 1.36 3.32
N VAL A 133 19.52 0.28 2.65
CA VAL A 133 18.98 0.31 1.29
C VAL A 133 17.45 0.30 1.28
N MET A 134 16.85 -0.49 2.19
CA MET A 134 15.42 -0.83 2.13
C MET A 134 14.56 0.01 3.07
N ASP A 135 15.06 0.35 4.26
CA ASP A 135 14.25 0.86 5.36
C ASP A 135 14.26 2.38 5.51
N ASN A 136 14.76 3.12 4.51
CA ASN A 136 14.77 4.59 4.60
C ASN A 136 13.39 5.21 4.93
N PRO A 137 12.24 4.80 4.33
CA PRO A 137 10.94 5.36 4.70
C PRO A 137 10.56 4.99 6.12
N THR A 138 10.80 3.74 6.51
CA THR A 138 10.52 3.23 7.87
C THR A 138 11.35 4.01 8.90
N HIS A 139 12.64 4.18 8.65
CA HIS A 139 13.53 4.96 9.50
C HIS A 139 13.08 6.43 9.60
N HIS A 140 12.62 7.02 8.48
CA HIS A 140 12.09 8.39 8.47
C HIS A 140 10.81 8.51 9.31
N PHE A 141 9.92 7.53 9.22
CA PHE A 141 8.73 7.45 10.06
C PHE A 141 9.08 7.35 11.53
N HIS A 142 10.01 6.46 11.91
CA HIS A 142 10.46 6.33 13.30
C HIS A 142 11.04 7.62 13.86
N LYS A 143 11.85 8.35 13.07
CA LYS A 143 12.34 9.68 13.45
C LYS A 143 11.22 10.69 13.66
N TRP A 144 10.22 10.65 12.75
CA TRP A 144 9.07 11.53 12.87
C TRP A 144 8.28 11.25 14.16
N VAL A 145 8.04 9.96 14.48
CA VAL A 145 7.37 9.54 15.71
C VAL A 145 8.17 10.00 16.94
N ALA A 146 9.47 9.70 17.01
CA ALA A 146 10.32 10.08 18.13
C ALA A 146 10.31 11.59 18.37
N ASN A 147 10.41 12.39 17.31
CA ASN A 147 10.38 13.85 17.39
C ASN A 147 9.04 14.42 17.88
N ASN A 148 7.94 13.67 17.76
CA ASN A 148 6.62 14.09 18.21
C ASN A 148 6.27 13.60 19.63
N ILE A 149 6.88 12.49 20.07
CA ILE A 149 6.70 11.98 21.44
C ILE A 149 7.60 12.71 22.45
N MET A 150 8.78 13.15 22.01
CA MET A 150 9.79 13.80 22.88
C MET A 150 9.61 15.32 23.02
N LYS A 151 8.51 15.88 22.53
CA LYS A 151 8.13 17.28 22.76
C LYS A 151 7.29 17.41 24.01
#